data_03b3a6c48bad1274c8b797418f17a9c7
#
_entry.id   03b3a6c48bad1274c8b797418f17a9c7
#
_cell.length_a   1.000
_cell.length_b   1.000
_cell.length_c   1.000
_cell.angle_alpha   90.00
_cell.angle_beta   90.00
_cell.angle_gamma   90.00
#
_symmetry.space_group_name_H-M   'P 1'
#
loop_
_entity.id
_entity.type
_entity.pdbx_description
1 polymer ?
#
loop_
_entity_poly.entity_id
_entity_poly.type
_entity_poly.pdbx_seq_one_letter_code
_entity_poly.pdbx_strand_id
1 'polypeptide(L)'
;LGDVYKRQNLWDEVKDRLDRSGASLSGGQQQRLCIARAIAVEPEVLLMDEPCSALDPISTLAIEDLVGELKERFTVVIVTHNMQQAARVSDQTAFFNLRAQGEPGHLVEIDNTDKIFSNPSEKATEDYISGRFG
;
A
#
# COMPACT_ATOMS: atom_id res chain seq x y z
N LEU A 1 -19.70 -9.11 7.71
CA LEU A 1 -18.94 -9.55 6.50
C LEU A 1 -19.52 -8.94 5.22
N GLY A 2 -20.85 -8.97 4.99
CA GLY A 2 -21.47 -8.43 3.77
C GLY A 2 -21.21 -6.94 3.52
N ASP A 3 -21.14 -6.12 4.57
CA ASP A 3 -20.92 -4.66 4.43
C ASP A 3 -19.46 -4.33 4.09
N VAL A 4 -18.51 -5.13 4.54
CA VAL A 4 -17.09 -4.98 4.21
C VAL A 4 -16.86 -5.27 2.73
N TYR A 5 -17.46 -6.32 2.17
CA TYR A 5 -17.38 -6.65 0.75
C TYR A 5 -18.10 -5.66 -0.16
N LYS A 6 -19.23 -5.10 0.30
CA LYS A 6 -19.99 -4.09 -0.45
C LYS A 6 -19.21 -2.77 -0.58
N ARG A 7 -18.54 -2.33 0.50
CA ARG A 7 -17.75 -1.09 0.50
C ARG A 7 -16.54 -1.14 -0.43
N GLN A 8 -16.05 -2.34 -0.78
CA GLN A 8 -14.87 -2.51 -1.63
C GLN A 8 -15.21 -2.75 -3.10
N ASN A 9 -16.47 -2.55 -3.51
CA ASN A 9 -16.97 -2.88 -4.85
C ASN A 9 -16.65 -4.33 -5.30
N LEU A 10 -16.19 -5.20 -4.38
CA LEU A 10 -15.85 -6.58 -4.67
C LEU A 10 -17.07 -7.50 -4.68
N TRP A 11 -18.10 -7.18 -3.88
CA TRP A 11 -19.28 -8.04 -3.71
C TRP A 11 -19.96 -8.36 -5.03
N ASP A 12 -20.24 -7.33 -5.84
CA ASP A 12 -20.93 -7.53 -7.11
C ASP A 12 -20.14 -8.35 -8.13
N GLU A 13 -18.81 -8.36 -7.98
CA GLU A 13 -17.92 -9.16 -8.82
C GLU A 13 -17.84 -10.63 -8.39
N VAL A 14 -18.09 -10.96 -7.11
CA VAL A 14 -17.82 -12.29 -6.55
C VAL A 14 -19.04 -13.02 -5.99
N LYS A 15 -20.16 -12.32 -5.73
CA LYS A 15 -21.36 -12.88 -5.06
C LYS A 15 -21.88 -14.18 -5.69
N ASP A 16 -21.76 -14.32 -7.00
CA ASP A 16 -22.23 -15.52 -7.75
C ASP A 16 -21.15 -16.60 -7.88
N ARG A 17 -20.01 -16.44 -7.19
CA ARG A 17 -18.84 -17.33 -7.26
C ARG A 17 -18.26 -17.70 -5.91
N LEU A 18 -19.05 -17.59 -4.84
CA LEU A 18 -18.58 -17.81 -3.46
C LEU A 18 -18.09 -19.24 -3.20
N ASP A 19 -18.62 -20.21 -3.94
CA ASP A 19 -18.21 -21.63 -3.84
C ASP A 19 -16.98 -21.97 -4.70
N ARG A 20 -16.45 -21.02 -5.44
CA ARG A 20 -15.26 -21.23 -6.28
C ARG A 20 -13.97 -20.94 -5.51
N SER A 21 -12.88 -21.58 -5.96
CA SER A 21 -11.54 -21.29 -5.42
C SER A 21 -11.19 -19.82 -5.59
N GLY A 22 -10.67 -19.18 -4.53
CA GLY A 22 -10.14 -17.81 -4.59
C GLY A 22 -9.00 -17.63 -5.61
N ALA A 23 -8.30 -18.71 -5.97
CA ALA A 23 -7.29 -18.70 -7.03
C ALA A 23 -7.86 -18.44 -8.44
N SER A 24 -9.18 -18.55 -8.62
CA SER A 24 -9.85 -18.20 -9.89
C SER A 24 -10.16 -16.71 -10.04
N LEU A 25 -9.89 -15.90 -9.02
CA LEU A 25 -10.04 -14.45 -9.04
C LEU A 25 -8.85 -13.78 -9.74
N SER A 26 -9.06 -12.59 -10.32
CA SER A 26 -7.96 -11.77 -10.82
C SER A 26 -7.04 -11.30 -9.68
N GLY A 27 -5.81 -10.89 -9.98
CA GLY A 27 -4.87 -10.40 -8.97
C GLY A 27 -5.44 -9.27 -8.12
N GLY A 28 -6.09 -8.28 -8.74
CA GLY A 28 -6.74 -7.19 -8.01
C GLY A 28 -7.92 -7.64 -7.15
N GLN A 29 -8.70 -8.64 -7.60
CA GLN A 29 -9.77 -9.23 -6.80
C GLN A 29 -9.23 -10.01 -5.61
N GLN A 30 -8.14 -10.78 -5.81
CA GLN A 30 -7.46 -11.49 -4.72
C GLN A 30 -6.92 -10.52 -3.67
N GLN A 31 -6.28 -9.43 -4.11
CA GLN A 31 -5.75 -8.41 -3.20
C GLN A 31 -6.86 -7.75 -2.38
N ARG A 32 -7.97 -7.32 -3.02
CA ARG A 32 -9.14 -6.77 -2.30
C ARG A 32 -9.75 -7.79 -1.34
N LEU A 33 -9.78 -9.07 -1.70
CA LEU A 33 -10.25 -10.13 -0.81
C LEU A 33 -9.33 -10.29 0.41
N CYS A 34 -8.00 -10.22 0.24
CA CYS A 34 -7.05 -10.27 1.35
C CYS A 34 -7.23 -9.08 2.30
N ILE A 35 -7.42 -7.87 1.76
CA ILE A 35 -7.71 -6.68 2.56
C ILE A 35 -9.04 -6.84 3.31
N ALA A 36 -10.09 -7.31 2.64
CA ALA A 36 -11.39 -7.57 3.25
C ALA A 36 -11.30 -8.54 4.44
N ARG A 37 -10.49 -9.59 4.31
CA ARG A 37 -10.24 -10.54 5.41
C ARG A 37 -9.50 -9.89 6.57
N ALA A 38 -8.50 -9.05 6.29
CA ALA A 38 -7.71 -8.37 7.31
C ALA A 38 -8.55 -7.39 8.13
N ILE A 39 -9.43 -6.61 7.48
CA ILE A 39 -10.27 -5.62 8.16
C ILE A 39 -11.52 -6.22 8.82
N ALA A 40 -11.87 -7.48 8.53
CA ALA A 40 -13.03 -8.14 9.11
C ALA A 40 -12.92 -8.34 10.63
N VAL A 41 -11.72 -8.32 11.18
CA VAL A 41 -11.45 -8.43 12.63
C VAL A 41 -11.28 -7.05 13.30
N GLU A 42 -11.53 -5.96 12.55
CA GLU A 42 -11.44 -4.56 13.02
C GLU A 42 -10.09 -4.25 13.73
N PRO A 43 -8.94 -4.43 13.05
CA PRO A 43 -7.64 -4.18 13.63
C PRO A 43 -7.43 -2.68 13.90
N GLU A 44 -6.61 -2.33 14.90
CA GLU A 44 -6.18 -0.94 15.10
C GLU A 44 -5.17 -0.50 14.02
N VAL A 45 -4.31 -1.43 13.58
CA VAL A 45 -3.27 -1.18 12.58
C VAL A 45 -3.37 -2.23 11.47
N LEU A 46 -3.38 -1.78 10.23
CA LEU A 46 -3.38 -2.61 9.03
C LEU A 46 -2.01 -2.50 8.35
N LEU A 47 -1.31 -3.63 8.25
CA LEU A 47 -0.01 -3.72 7.58
C LEU A 47 -0.18 -4.28 6.17
N MET A 48 0.38 -3.60 5.18
CA MET A 48 0.38 -4.02 3.78
C MET A 48 1.81 -4.02 3.25
N ASP A 49 2.25 -5.16 2.73
CA ASP A 49 3.56 -5.32 2.11
C ASP A 49 3.39 -5.43 0.60
N GLU A 50 3.91 -4.43 -0.13
CA GLU A 50 3.86 -4.33 -1.59
C GLU A 50 2.45 -4.60 -2.19
N PRO A 51 1.38 -3.91 -1.73
CA PRO A 51 0.00 -4.29 -2.04
C PRO A 51 -0.36 -4.20 -3.53
N CYS A 52 0.44 -3.53 -4.35
CA CYS A 52 0.19 -3.32 -5.78
C CYS A 52 1.27 -3.88 -6.70
N SER A 53 2.30 -4.57 -6.19
CA SER A 53 3.49 -4.97 -6.96
C SER A 53 3.21 -5.86 -8.17
N ALA A 54 2.14 -6.66 -8.12
CA ALA A 54 1.77 -7.60 -9.19
C ALA A 54 0.46 -7.23 -9.91
N LEU A 55 0.01 -5.97 -9.77
CA LEU A 55 -1.26 -5.51 -10.31
C LEU A 55 -1.07 -4.67 -11.58
N ASP A 56 -2.06 -4.75 -12.46
CA ASP A 56 -2.20 -3.83 -13.58
C ASP A 56 -2.55 -2.40 -13.09
N PRO A 57 -2.37 -1.37 -13.93
CA PRO A 57 -2.61 0.02 -13.51
C PRO A 57 -4.03 0.30 -13.00
N ILE A 58 -5.05 -0.33 -13.57
CA ILE A 58 -6.46 -0.12 -13.18
C ILE A 58 -6.70 -0.73 -11.79
N SER A 59 -6.21 -1.96 -11.59
CA SER A 59 -6.28 -2.64 -10.29
C SER A 59 -5.48 -1.90 -9.22
N THR A 60 -4.34 -1.32 -9.57
CA THR A 60 -3.53 -0.48 -8.67
C THR A 60 -4.32 0.73 -8.18
N LEU A 61 -4.95 1.49 -9.08
CA LEU A 61 -5.79 2.63 -8.70
C LEU A 61 -6.93 2.22 -7.77
N ALA A 62 -7.59 1.10 -8.05
CA ALA A 62 -8.67 0.61 -7.19
C ALA A 62 -8.19 0.25 -5.76
N ILE A 63 -6.95 -0.24 -5.60
CA ILE A 63 -6.36 -0.47 -4.28
C ILE A 63 -5.97 0.86 -3.62
N GLU A 64 -5.44 1.83 -4.36
CA GLU A 64 -5.10 3.15 -3.84
C GLU A 64 -6.34 3.90 -3.33
N ASP A 65 -7.44 3.87 -4.08
CA ASP A 65 -8.73 4.43 -3.66
C ASP A 65 -9.23 3.75 -2.37
N LEU A 66 -9.14 2.42 -2.32
CA LEU A 66 -9.51 1.65 -1.13
C LEU A 66 -8.65 2.02 0.09
N VAL A 67 -7.33 2.23 -0.08
CA VAL A 67 -6.44 2.70 0.99
C VAL A 67 -6.90 4.07 1.48
N GLY A 68 -7.29 4.98 0.59
CA GLY A 68 -7.87 6.28 0.93
C GLY A 68 -9.10 6.18 1.84
N GLU A 69 -10.00 5.22 1.58
CA GLU A 69 -11.16 4.97 2.44
C GLU A 69 -10.77 4.33 3.78
N LEU A 70 -9.81 3.40 3.77
CA LEU A 70 -9.40 2.64 4.95
C LEU A 70 -8.68 3.51 5.98
N LYS A 71 -7.87 4.48 5.56
CA LYS A 71 -7.12 5.36 6.45
C LYS A 71 -8.02 6.27 7.31
N GLU A 72 -9.29 6.45 6.93
CA GLU A 72 -10.28 7.17 7.75
C GLU A 72 -10.69 6.39 9.01
N ARG A 73 -10.41 5.07 9.05
CA ARG A 73 -10.84 4.18 10.14
C ARG A 73 -9.72 3.41 10.81
N PHE A 74 -8.63 3.18 10.11
CA PHE A 74 -7.50 2.36 10.54
C PHE A 74 -6.21 3.13 10.41
N THR A 75 -5.25 2.83 11.27
CA THR A 75 -3.86 3.21 10.98
C THR A 75 -3.33 2.23 9.92
N VAL A 76 -3.02 2.75 8.73
CA VAL A 76 -2.51 1.93 7.61
C VAL A 76 -1.01 2.14 7.49
N VAL A 77 -0.24 1.05 7.50
CA VAL A 77 1.19 1.05 7.25
C VAL A 77 1.45 0.26 5.97
N ILE A 78 2.07 0.90 4.99
CA ILE A 78 2.38 0.29 3.69
C ILE A 78 3.90 0.25 3.52
N VAL A 79 4.42 -0.92 3.17
CA VAL A 79 5.79 -1.07 2.65
C VAL A 79 5.69 -1.11 1.13
N THR A 80 6.41 -0.24 0.45
CA THR A 80 6.46 -0.22 -1.02
C THR A 80 7.78 0.38 -1.52
N HIS A 81 8.24 -0.10 -2.67
CA HIS A 81 9.33 0.52 -3.41
C HIS A 81 8.81 1.48 -4.50
N ASN A 82 7.49 1.58 -4.67
CA ASN A 82 6.87 2.48 -5.64
C ASN A 82 6.67 3.88 -5.05
N MET A 83 7.59 4.79 -5.35
CA MET A 83 7.56 6.18 -4.89
C MET A 83 6.28 6.92 -5.31
N GLN A 84 5.76 6.65 -6.50
CA GLN A 84 4.54 7.30 -6.97
C GLN A 84 3.32 6.85 -6.16
N GLN A 85 3.25 5.58 -5.78
CA GLN A 85 2.22 5.07 -4.88
C GLN A 85 2.34 5.73 -3.51
N ALA A 86 3.52 5.72 -2.91
CA ALA A 86 3.75 6.36 -1.61
C ALA A 86 3.31 7.84 -1.62
N ALA A 87 3.70 8.59 -2.66
CA ALA A 87 3.32 10.00 -2.81
C ALA A 87 1.81 10.24 -2.92
N ARG A 88 1.05 9.27 -3.49
CA ARG A 88 -0.40 9.43 -3.67
C ARG A 88 -1.23 9.06 -2.46
N VAL A 89 -0.83 8.02 -1.72
CA VAL A 89 -1.72 7.41 -0.70
C VAL A 89 -1.34 7.73 0.73
N SER A 90 -0.07 8.06 1.01
CA SER A 90 0.40 8.23 2.38
C SER A 90 0.34 9.68 2.87
N ASP A 91 0.09 9.86 4.16
CA ASP A 91 0.14 11.14 4.86
C ASP A 91 1.57 11.39 5.38
N GLN A 92 2.24 10.33 5.82
CA GLN A 92 3.64 10.34 6.25
C GLN A 92 4.42 9.28 5.47
N THR A 93 5.67 9.58 5.15
CA THR A 93 6.58 8.67 4.47
C THR A 93 7.86 8.51 5.27
N ALA A 94 8.25 7.25 5.48
CA ALA A 94 9.51 6.88 6.10
C ALA A 94 10.44 6.26 5.04
N PHE A 95 11.64 6.81 4.89
CA PHE A 95 12.65 6.28 3.99
C PHE A 95 13.66 5.44 4.76
N PHE A 96 13.81 4.19 4.33
CA PHE A 96 14.81 3.26 4.84
C PHE A 96 15.89 2.99 3.80
N ASN A 97 17.14 2.93 4.23
CA ASN A 97 18.25 2.60 3.35
C ASN A 97 19.31 1.75 4.09
N LEU A 98 20.22 1.17 3.32
CA LEU A 98 21.41 0.48 3.82
C LEU A 98 22.57 1.46 3.92
N ARG A 99 23.41 1.34 4.94
CA ARG A 99 24.69 2.11 5.00
C ARG A 99 25.75 1.49 4.10
N ALA A 100 25.74 0.16 4.05
CA ALA A 100 26.62 -0.62 3.17
C ALA A 100 25.93 -1.93 2.80
N GLN A 101 26.41 -2.54 1.71
CA GLN A 101 25.89 -3.84 1.26
C GLN A 101 26.14 -4.91 2.35
N GLY A 102 25.06 -5.59 2.76
CA GLY A 102 25.08 -6.63 3.79
C GLY A 102 24.82 -6.12 5.22
N GLU A 103 24.67 -4.82 5.41
CA GLU A 103 24.21 -4.24 6.68
C GLU A 103 22.68 -4.20 6.75
N PRO A 104 22.11 -4.19 7.98
CA PRO A 104 20.67 -4.03 8.16
C PRO A 104 20.21 -2.63 7.70
N GLY A 105 18.99 -2.56 7.17
CA GLY A 105 18.33 -1.30 6.84
C GLY A 105 18.13 -0.44 8.08
N HIS A 106 18.26 0.86 7.94
CA HIS A 106 17.98 1.84 8.98
C HIS A 106 17.05 2.94 8.48
N LEU A 107 16.31 3.53 9.37
CA LEU A 107 15.50 4.72 9.09
C LEU A 107 16.44 5.89 8.79
N VAL A 108 16.31 6.47 7.62
CA VAL A 108 17.07 7.66 7.19
C VAL A 108 16.28 8.91 7.51
N GLU A 109 15.01 8.95 7.10
CA GLU A 109 14.15 10.11 7.27
C GLU A 109 12.70 9.67 7.39
N ILE A 110 11.92 10.40 8.19
CA ILE A 110 10.47 10.30 8.27
C ILE A 110 9.87 11.68 8.43
N ASP A 111 8.93 12.03 7.58
CA ASP A 111 8.22 13.30 7.66
C ASP A 111 6.87 13.20 6.88
N ASN A 112 6.16 14.33 6.83
CA ASN A 112 5.01 14.48 5.95
C ASN A 112 5.40 14.13 4.51
N THR A 113 4.54 13.40 3.81
CA THR A 113 4.78 12.90 2.46
C THR A 113 5.15 14.01 1.48
N ASP A 114 4.43 15.12 1.50
CA ASP A 114 4.72 16.27 0.61
C ASP A 114 6.13 16.80 0.83
N LYS A 115 6.60 16.86 2.08
CA LYS A 115 7.95 17.31 2.41
C LYS A 115 9.00 16.32 1.91
N ILE A 116 8.81 15.02 2.18
CA ILE A 116 9.72 13.97 1.71
C ILE A 116 9.92 14.04 0.20
N PHE A 117 8.85 14.20 -0.57
CA PHE A 117 8.93 14.19 -2.04
C PHE A 117 9.28 15.54 -2.69
N SER A 118 9.12 16.67 -2.00
CA SER A 118 9.40 18.00 -2.55
C SER A 118 10.68 18.65 -2.03
N ASN A 119 11.00 18.47 -0.74
CA ASN A 119 12.13 19.11 -0.07
C ASN A 119 12.61 18.25 1.12
N PRO A 120 13.15 17.05 0.88
CA PRO A 120 13.67 16.20 1.94
C PRO A 120 14.83 16.88 2.67
N SER A 121 15.01 16.53 3.94
CA SER A 121 16.10 17.07 4.77
C SER A 121 17.40 16.30 4.60
N GLU A 122 17.30 15.02 4.21
CA GLU A 122 18.44 14.14 4.06
C GLU A 122 18.83 13.98 2.59
N LYS A 123 20.12 14.16 2.30
CA LYS A 123 20.65 14.02 0.94
C LYS A 123 20.40 12.62 0.36
N ALA A 124 20.47 11.58 1.17
CA ALA A 124 20.22 10.22 0.72
C ALA A 124 18.75 10.02 0.26
N THR A 125 17.80 10.70 0.90
CA THR A 125 16.39 10.75 0.47
C THR A 125 16.26 11.49 -0.86
N GLU A 126 16.90 12.66 -1.01
CA GLU A 126 16.91 13.45 -2.24
C GLU A 126 17.48 12.66 -3.42
N ASP A 127 18.63 12.01 -3.22
CA ASP A 127 19.31 11.21 -4.24
C ASP A 127 18.42 10.02 -4.67
N TYR A 128 17.75 9.36 -3.71
CA TYR A 128 16.83 8.27 -4.00
C TYR A 128 15.63 8.73 -4.83
N ILE A 129 14.95 9.79 -4.43
CA ILE A 129 13.75 10.31 -5.11
C ILE A 129 14.10 10.83 -6.51
N SER A 130 15.27 11.47 -6.66
CA SER A 130 15.71 11.99 -7.95
C SER A 130 16.31 10.94 -8.90
N GLY A 131 16.40 9.67 -8.46
CA GLY A 131 17.01 8.60 -9.25
C GLY A 131 18.54 8.70 -9.38
N ARG A 132 19.18 9.47 -8.53
CA ARG A 132 20.63 9.64 -8.49
C ARG A 132 21.27 8.60 -7.57
N PHE A 133 21.21 7.35 -7.97
CA PHE A 133 21.92 6.27 -7.27
C PHE A 133 23.40 6.34 -7.67
N GLY A 134 24.26 6.72 -6.74
CA GLY A 134 25.71 6.68 -6.87
C GLY A 134 26.28 5.30 -6.59
#